data_c96bf32a88bba90912bd00a5e309269a
#
_entry.id   c96bf32a88bba90912bd00a5e309269a
#
_cell.length_a   1.000
_cell.length_b   1.000
_cell.length_c   1.000
_cell.angle_alpha   90.00
_cell.angle_beta   90.00
_cell.angle_gamma   90.00
#
_symmetry.space_group_name_H-M   'P 1'
#
loop_
_entity.id
_entity.type
_entity.pdbx_description
1 polymer ?
#
loop_
_entity_poly.entity_id
_entity_poly.type
_entity_poly.pdbx_seq_one_letter_code
_entity_poly.pdbx_strand_id
1 'polypeptide(L)'
;MNAMSTENKMTLKLETGNVEIELFPDVAPNHVKRIIALAKNNEYDGVVFHRVIDGFMAQTGDVKFGNSKNFNSKLVGTGGSSLPDLKAEFSNLPHERGTLSMARSMDPNSTNSQFFICFDAAPHLD
;
A
#
# COMPACT_ATOMS: atom_id res chain seq x y z
N MET A 1 -11.38 2.08 -4.18
CA MET A 1 -10.96 0.77 -4.70
C MET A 1 -11.54 -0.38 -3.88
N ASN A 2 -11.51 -1.56 -4.39
CA ASN A 2 -11.73 -2.77 -3.63
C ASN A 2 -10.51 -3.67 -3.84
N ALA A 3 -10.12 -4.40 -2.82
CA ALA A 3 -8.95 -5.27 -2.89
C ALA A 3 -9.33 -6.71 -2.55
N MET A 4 -8.85 -7.63 -3.36
CA MET A 4 -9.00 -9.08 -3.16
C MET A 4 -7.63 -9.72 -3.14
N SER A 5 -7.44 -10.73 -2.29
CA SER A 5 -6.17 -11.42 -2.17
C SER A 5 -6.35 -12.92 -2.24
N THR A 6 -5.46 -13.58 -2.98
CA THR A 6 -5.21 -15.01 -2.94
C THR A 6 -3.73 -15.18 -2.65
N GLU A 7 -3.32 -16.26 -2.01
CA GLU A 7 -1.92 -16.55 -1.60
C GLU A 7 -0.90 -15.40 -1.79
N ASN A 8 -0.31 -15.29 -2.97
CA ASN A 8 0.77 -14.34 -3.26
C ASN A 8 0.35 -13.26 -4.27
N LYS A 9 -0.94 -13.05 -4.44
CA LYS A 9 -1.47 -12.04 -5.37
C LYS A 9 -2.52 -11.18 -4.69
N MET A 10 -2.53 -9.91 -5.06
CA MET A 10 -3.59 -8.98 -4.69
C MET A 10 -4.12 -8.30 -5.95
N THR A 11 -5.43 -8.25 -6.09
CA THR A 11 -6.09 -7.55 -7.19
C THR A 11 -6.77 -6.30 -6.64
N LEU A 12 -6.39 -5.14 -7.17
CA LEU A 12 -7.09 -3.88 -6.90
C LEU A 12 -8.15 -3.68 -7.98
N LYS A 13 -9.41 -3.59 -7.58
CA LYS A 13 -10.52 -3.32 -8.48
C LYS A 13 -10.78 -1.82 -8.49
N LEU A 14 -10.46 -1.18 -9.60
CA LEU A 14 -10.67 0.26 -9.82
C LEU A 14 -11.78 0.45 -10.85
N GLU A 15 -12.35 1.65 -10.91
CA GLU A 15 -13.36 1.99 -11.92
C GLU A 15 -12.85 1.82 -13.35
N THR A 16 -11.55 2.06 -13.56
CA THR A 16 -10.92 1.99 -14.87
C THR A 16 -10.39 0.60 -15.23
N GLY A 17 -10.47 -0.36 -14.32
CA GLY A 17 -9.98 -1.72 -14.54
C GLY A 17 -9.30 -2.29 -13.31
N ASN A 18 -8.79 -3.49 -13.44
CA ASN A 18 -8.11 -4.19 -12.36
C ASN A 18 -6.60 -4.02 -12.45
N VAL A 19 -5.96 -3.86 -11.30
CA VAL A 19 -4.49 -3.89 -11.18
C VAL A 19 -4.13 -5.16 -10.43
N GLU A 20 -3.34 -6.03 -11.05
CA GLU A 20 -2.88 -7.26 -10.43
C GLU A 20 -1.49 -7.07 -9.86
N ILE A 21 -1.29 -7.48 -8.63
CA ILE A 21 -0.05 -7.30 -7.89
C ILE A 21 0.46 -8.65 -7.42
N GLU A 22 1.69 -8.96 -7.79
CA GLU A 22 2.40 -10.11 -7.27
C GLU A 22 3.07 -9.72 -5.95
N LEU A 23 2.87 -10.53 -4.91
CA LEU A 23 3.43 -10.30 -3.58
C LEU A 23 4.62 -11.22 -3.35
N PHE A 24 5.64 -10.71 -2.67
CA PHE A 24 6.89 -11.45 -2.43
C PHE A 24 7.09 -11.74 -0.93
N PRO A 25 6.44 -12.80 -0.40
CA PRO A 25 6.56 -13.11 1.03
C PRO A 25 7.98 -13.49 1.46
N ASP A 26 8.81 -13.97 0.53
CA ASP A 26 10.22 -14.27 0.82
C ASP A 26 11.05 -13.01 1.05
N VAL A 27 10.61 -11.88 0.49
CA VAL A 27 11.30 -10.58 0.59
C VAL A 27 10.82 -9.79 1.80
N ALA A 28 9.51 -9.74 2.00
CA ALA A 28 8.88 -8.94 3.05
C ALA A 28 7.73 -9.72 3.71
N PRO A 29 8.03 -10.75 4.52
CA PRO A 29 7.02 -11.68 5.01
C PRO A 29 5.93 -11.02 5.83
N ASN A 30 6.26 -10.12 6.74
CA ASN A 30 5.29 -9.48 7.61
C ASN A 30 4.49 -8.39 6.88
N HIS A 31 5.12 -7.66 5.96
CA HIS A 31 4.44 -6.67 5.14
C HIS A 31 3.43 -7.34 4.20
N VAL A 32 3.81 -8.43 3.54
CA VAL A 32 2.90 -9.20 2.69
C VAL A 32 1.74 -9.76 3.50
N LYS A 33 2.02 -10.33 4.66
CA LYS A 33 1.00 -10.87 5.55
C LYS A 33 -0.02 -9.80 5.96
N ARG A 34 0.44 -8.59 6.28
CA ARG A 34 -0.44 -7.47 6.63
C ARG A 34 -1.34 -7.07 5.46
N ILE A 35 -0.78 -6.91 4.27
CA ILE A 35 -1.53 -6.56 3.06
C ILE A 35 -2.63 -7.59 2.80
N ILE A 36 -2.30 -8.88 2.87
CA ILE A 36 -3.26 -9.96 2.65
C ILE A 36 -4.37 -9.91 3.70
N ALA A 37 -4.02 -9.74 4.97
CA ALA A 37 -5.01 -9.67 6.06
C ALA A 37 -5.99 -8.52 5.87
N LEU A 38 -5.51 -7.34 5.53
CA LEU A 38 -6.35 -6.16 5.32
C LEU A 38 -7.24 -6.33 4.08
N ALA A 39 -6.72 -6.91 3.01
CA ALA A 39 -7.50 -7.18 1.81
C ALA A 39 -8.62 -8.19 2.08
N LYS A 40 -8.33 -9.26 2.79
CA LYS A 40 -9.33 -10.29 3.16
C LYS A 40 -10.39 -9.77 4.11
N ASN A 41 -10.05 -8.82 4.97
CA ASN A 41 -10.99 -8.19 5.89
C ASN A 41 -11.78 -7.03 5.26
N ASN A 42 -11.62 -6.80 3.97
CA ASN A 42 -12.27 -5.71 3.22
C ASN A 42 -11.91 -4.32 3.75
N GLU A 43 -10.79 -4.17 4.43
CA GLU A 43 -10.40 -2.87 5.01
C GLU A 43 -9.91 -1.88 3.95
N TYR A 44 -9.47 -2.37 2.80
CA TYR A 44 -9.10 -1.51 1.67
C TYR A 44 -10.30 -1.09 0.81
N ASP A 45 -11.47 -1.68 1.00
CA ASP A 45 -12.65 -1.36 0.19
C ASP A 45 -13.07 0.09 0.43
N GLY A 46 -13.23 0.83 -0.66
CA GLY A 46 -13.57 2.24 -0.62
C GLY A 46 -12.42 3.19 -0.30
N VAL A 47 -11.22 2.69 -0.08
CA VAL A 47 -10.05 3.53 0.20
C VAL A 47 -9.55 4.18 -1.08
N VAL A 48 -9.25 5.48 -1.01
CA VAL A 48 -8.86 6.26 -2.18
C VAL A 48 -7.35 6.34 -2.33
N PHE A 49 -6.89 6.65 -3.55
CA PHE A 49 -5.52 7.05 -3.81
C PHE A 49 -5.38 8.52 -3.42
N HIS A 50 -4.91 8.78 -2.22
CA HIS A 50 -4.88 10.14 -1.66
C HIS A 50 -3.68 10.98 -2.12
N ARG A 51 -2.69 10.35 -2.73
CA ARG A 51 -1.49 11.05 -3.21
C ARG A 51 -1.04 10.44 -4.53
N VAL A 52 -1.11 11.24 -5.59
CA VAL A 52 -0.67 10.82 -6.93
C VAL A 52 0.26 11.89 -7.46
N ILE A 53 1.50 11.51 -7.75
CA ILE A 53 2.53 12.41 -8.29
C ILE A 53 2.94 11.89 -9.65
N ASP A 54 2.66 12.67 -10.69
CA ASP A 54 3.01 12.34 -12.07
C ASP A 54 4.51 12.05 -12.20
N GLY A 55 4.83 10.97 -12.91
CA GLY A 55 6.21 10.53 -13.10
C GLY A 55 6.88 9.90 -11.88
N PHE A 56 6.18 9.83 -10.73
CA PHE A 56 6.74 9.25 -9.51
C PHE A 56 5.93 8.05 -9.01
N MET A 57 4.77 8.29 -8.38
CA MET A 57 4.03 7.19 -7.75
C MET A 57 2.57 7.55 -7.47
N ALA A 58 1.77 6.52 -7.18
CA ALA A 58 0.41 6.64 -6.64
C ALA A 58 0.36 5.95 -5.29
N GLN A 59 -0.07 6.65 -4.25
CA GLN A 59 -0.12 6.15 -2.87
C GLN A 59 -1.57 6.03 -2.39
N THR A 60 -1.83 4.94 -1.69
CA THR A 60 -3.15 4.61 -1.15
C THR A 60 -3.00 3.83 0.16
N GLY A 61 -4.11 3.35 0.68
CA GLY A 61 -4.10 2.40 1.79
C GLY A 61 -4.25 3.01 3.17
N ASP A 62 -4.60 4.31 3.29
CA ASP A 62 -4.97 4.88 4.58
C ASP A 62 -6.41 4.44 4.91
N VAL A 63 -6.52 3.31 5.60
CA VAL A 63 -7.82 2.70 5.92
C VAL A 63 -8.59 3.49 6.98
N LYS A 64 -7.92 4.35 7.72
CA LYS A 64 -8.55 5.16 8.77
C LYS A 64 -9.13 6.46 8.24
N PHE A 65 -8.35 7.23 7.49
CA PHE A 65 -8.74 8.56 7.04
C PHE A 65 -8.99 8.67 5.54
N GLY A 66 -8.64 7.65 4.78
CA GLY A 66 -8.73 7.64 3.32
C GLY A 66 -9.90 6.87 2.73
N ASN A 67 -10.87 6.43 3.55
CA ASN A 67 -12.05 5.74 3.04
C ASN A 67 -13.04 6.76 2.48
N SER A 68 -13.55 6.52 1.26
CA SER A 68 -14.45 7.44 0.57
C SER A 68 -15.74 7.72 1.34
N LYS A 69 -16.19 6.80 2.19
CA LYS A 69 -17.40 6.97 3.01
C LYS A 69 -17.15 7.79 4.26
N ASN A 70 -15.90 7.96 4.67
CA ASN A 70 -15.53 8.63 5.90
C ASN A 70 -14.19 9.35 5.74
N PHE A 71 -14.07 10.09 4.65
CA PHE A 71 -12.84 10.74 4.23
C PHE A 71 -12.52 11.96 5.09
N ASN A 72 -11.28 12.03 5.58
CA ASN A 72 -10.77 13.19 6.31
C ASN A 72 -9.61 13.82 5.52
N SER A 73 -9.89 14.91 4.82
CA SER A 73 -8.92 15.57 3.94
C SER A 73 -7.72 16.17 4.66
N LYS A 74 -7.86 16.46 5.96
CA LYS A 74 -6.78 17.04 6.77
C LYS A 74 -5.82 15.99 7.30
N LEU A 75 -6.30 14.79 7.57
CA LEU A 75 -5.53 13.73 8.22
C LEU A 75 -5.15 12.58 7.29
N VAL A 76 -5.73 12.53 6.09
CA VAL A 76 -5.42 11.46 5.14
C VAL A 76 -3.92 11.42 4.85
N GLY A 77 -3.37 10.21 4.85
CA GLY A 77 -1.94 9.98 4.73
C GLY A 77 -1.24 9.74 6.07
N THR A 78 -1.92 10.02 7.19
CA THR A 78 -1.36 9.82 8.53
C THR A 78 -1.91 8.58 9.24
N GLY A 79 -2.93 7.95 8.69
CA GLY A 79 -3.62 6.84 9.34
C GLY A 79 -3.17 5.47 8.88
N GLY A 80 -3.68 4.48 9.57
CA GLY A 80 -3.43 3.07 9.29
C GLY A 80 -4.52 2.20 9.91
N SER A 81 -4.29 0.89 9.90
CA SER A 81 -5.20 -0.07 10.51
C SER A 81 -5.11 -0.04 12.04
N SER A 82 -6.03 -0.73 12.70
CA SER A 82 -6.00 -0.92 14.15
C SER A 82 -4.90 -1.88 14.63
N LEU A 83 -4.24 -2.57 13.68
CA LEU A 83 -3.13 -3.48 13.99
C LEU A 83 -1.85 -2.68 14.28
N PRO A 84 -0.91 -3.26 15.04
CA PRO A 84 0.33 -2.55 15.37
C PRO A 84 1.21 -2.29 14.14
N ASP A 85 2.03 -1.26 14.23
CA ASP A 85 3.01 -0.95 13.18
C ASP A 85 4.00 -2.09 13.01
N LEU A 86 4.52 -2.23 11.80
CA LEU A 86 5.46 -3.27 11.41
C LEU A 86 6.89 -2.74 11.36
N LYS A 87 7.82 -3.60 11.72
CA LYS A 87 9.26 -3.32 11.56
C LYS A 87 9.62 -3.26 10.08
N ALA A 88 10.67 -2.50 9.78
CA ALA A 88 11.22 -2.44 8.43
C ALA A 88 11.64 -3.83 7.95
N GLU A 89 11.38 -4.09 6.67
CA GLU A 89 11.81 -5.31 5.97
C GLU A 89 12.53 -4.87 4.69
N PHE A 90 13.76 -4.38 4.84
CA PHE A 90 14.56 -3.89 3.72
C PHE A 90 14.99 -5.04 2.81
N SER A 91 15.14 -4.72 1.51
CA SER A 91 15.60 -5.69 0.52
C SER A 91 16.54 -5.01 -0.48
N ASN A 92 17.18 -5.83 -1.32
CA ASN A 92 18.03 -5.36 -2.41
C ASN A 92 17.25 -5.13 -3.71
N LEU A 93 15.93 -5.30 -3.70
CA LEU A 93 15.11 -5.09 -4.89
C LEU A 93 14.99 -3.60 -5.18
N PRO A 94 15.24 -3.17 -6.42
CA PRO A 94 15.12 -1.77 -6.78
C PRO A 94 13.65 -1.35 -6.90
N HIS A 95 13.40 -0.05 -6.71
CA HIS A 95 12.11 0.55 -7.00
C HIS A 95 12.07 0.91 -8.48
N GLU A 96 11.39 0.09 -9.25
CA GLU A 96 11.21 0.25 -10.69
C GLU A 96 9.77 0.62 -11.02
N ARG A 97 9.50 0.94 -12.29
CA ARG A 97 8.13 1.12 -12.73
C ARG A 97 7.31 -0.14 -12.42
N GLY A 98 6.15 0.04 -11.80
CA GLY A 98 5.26 -1.05 -11.40
C GLY A 98 5.57 -1.66 -10.04
N THR A 99 6.65 -1.25 -9.37
CA THR A 99 6.94 -1.74 -8.01
C THR A 99 5.91 -1.21 -7.02
N LEU A 100 5.35 -2.12 -6.22
CA LEU A 100 4.58 -1.77 -5.04
C LEU A 100 5.50 -1.82 -3.82
N SER A 101 5.51 -0.75 -3.05
CA SER A 101 6.31 -0.64 -1.84
C SER A 101 5.46 -0.10 -0.69
N MET A 102 5.74 -0.55 0.51
CA MET A 102 5.01 -0.08 1.69
C MET A 102 5.45 1.32 2.09
N ALA A 103 4.47 2.17 2.35
CA ALA A 103 4.73 3.52 2.83
C ALA A 103 4.93 3.52 4.34
N ARG A 104 5.76 4.44 4.81
CA ARG A 104 6.04 4.66 6.23
C ARG A 104 6.32 6.14 6.48
N SER A 105 6.30 6.52 7.74
CA SER A 105 6.76 7.84 8.16
C SER A 105 8.30 7.89 8.21
N MET A 106 8.87 8.88 8.86
CA MET A 106 10.32 8.95 9.05
C MET A 106 10.87 7.83 9.93
N ASP A 107 10.03 7.25 10.79
CA ASP A 107 10.38 6.06 11.57
C ASP A 107 10.38 4.82 10.65
N PRO A 108 11.51 4.13 10.47
CA PRO A 108 11.54 2.93 9.62
C PRO A 108 10.65 1.79 10.10
N ASN A 109 10.21 1.81 11.35
CA ASN A 109 9.33 0.81 11.95
C ASN A 109 7.89 1.31 12.07
N SER A 110 7.44 2.18 11.18
CA SER A 110 6.08 2.76 11.18
C SER A 110 5.19 2.27 10.04
N THR A 111 5.59 1.23 9.33
CA THR A 111 4.76 0.62 8.27
C THR A 111 3.49 0.05 8.87
N ASN A 112 2.36 0.31 8.23
CA ASN A 112 1.08 -0.22 8.70
C ASN A 112 0.20 -0.73 7.55
N SER A 113 -0.48 0.15 6.81
CA SER A 113 -1.45 -0.23 5.79
C SER A 113 -1.22 0.46 4.46
N GLN A 114 -0.53 1.59 4.44
CA GLN A 114 -0.36 2.38 3.23
C GLN A 114 0.73 1.79 2.34
N PHE A 115 0.51 1.90 1.05
CA PHE A 115 1.48 1.47 0.04
C PHE A 115 1.42 2.41 -1.17
N PHE A 116 2.47 2.37 -1.98
CA PHE A 116 2.51 3.13 -3.22
C PHE A 116 2.99 2.25 -4.37
N ILE A 117 2.58 2.63 -5.57
CA ILE A 117 2.96 1.98 -6.82
C ILE A 117 3.76 2.97 -7.64
N CYS A 118 4.96 2.59 -8.04
CA CYS A 118 5.86 3.46 -8.80
C CYS A 118 5.42 3.56 -10.26
N PHE A 119 5.35 4.78 -10.78
CA PHE A 119 5.12 5.02 -12.21
C PHE A 119 6.42 4.95 -13.01
N ASP A 120 7.54 5.15 -12.34
CA ASP A 120 8.87 5.14 -12.95
C ASP A 120 9.89 4.69 -11.91
N ALA A 121 11.12 4.45 -12.33
CA ALA A 121 12.19 4.07 -11.40
C ALA A 121 12.41 5.18 -10.36
N ALA A 122 12.60 4.76 -9.11
CA ALA A 122 12.83 5.68 -7.99
C ALA A 122 14.07 5.22 -7.19
N PRO A 123 15.27 5.37 -7.76
CA PRO A 123 16.49 4.85 -7.14
C PRO A 123 16.81 5.48 -5.79
N HIS A 124 16.30 6.67 -5.52
CA HIS A 124 16.47 7.32 -4.21
C HIS A 124 15.73 6.62 -3.07
N LEU A 125 14.85 5.67 -3.39
CA LEU A 125 14.12 4.86 -2.41
C LEU A 125 14.78 3.48 -2.18
N ASP A 126 15.73 3.12 -3.00
CA ASP A 126 16.37 1.79 -2.95
C ASP A 126 17.20 1.57 -1.69
#